data_7605955071a554c6b8e5c188316c8468
#
_entry.id   7605955071a554c6b8e5c188316c8468
#
_cell.length_a   1.000
_cell.length_b   1.000
_cell.length_c   1.000
_cell.angle_alpha   90.00
_cell.angle_beta   90.00
_cell.angle_gamma   90.00
#
_symmetry.space_group_name_H-M   'P 1'
#
loop_
_entity.id
_entity.type
_entity.pdbx_description
1 polymer ?
#
loop_
_entity_poly.entity_id
_entity_poly.type
_entity_poly.pdbx_seq_one_letter_code
_entity_poly.pdbx_strand_id
1 'polypeptide(L)'
;MRALVTGAAGFLGRECLRQLRAEGLQTVSTDRSGEADFRGDLADPGFCASLPDADAVVHNAGVQYLSPDLPLFSRSAYFERNNVQATANLARRYSGTPAHFVYVGTSMMYRVGEAISTPRTPMFGQGAYSASKIAAWEQARAIPNPTALMVPCIIAGPGRGGLFGPFARSIARFGTVVFPGEGSRPTHLVHVEDAAALLVRIVARKAAGIFNAASPEPISIGQWAEAIAEELGVRRVRRIRLPLAPVEWLAAASGYRLLAAEQLLLLRHGQVLDAKDSLALGWKPRWTNAQIVRATARALLANA
;
A
#
# COMPACT_ATOMS: atom_id res chain seq x y z
N MET A 1 -19.70 8.63 -15.88
CA MET A 1 -18.67 9.11 -14.97
C MET A 1 -17.32 8.65 -15.48
N ARG A 2 -16.37 9.59 -15.63
CA ARG A 2 -14.98 9.32 -16.06
C ARG A 2 -14.07 9.35 -14.85
N ALA A 3 -13.30 8.28 -14.66
CA ALA A 3 -12.31 8.16 -13.57
C ALA A 3 -10.89 8.15 -14.12
N LEU A 4 -10.03 9.06 -13.67
CA LEU A 4 -8.60 9.02 -13.91
C LEU A 4 -7.93 8.18 -12.82
N VAL A 5 -7.09 7.22 -13.20
CA VAL A 5 -6.29 6.41 -12.28
C VAL A 5 -4.82 6.67 -12.55
N THR A 6 -4.09 7.17 -11.56
CA THR A 6 -2.64 7.34 -11.63
C THR A 6 -1.92 6.13 -11.02
N GLY A 7 -0.68 5.86 -11.42
CA GLY A 7 0.00 4.62 -11.04
C GLY A 7 -0.70 3.40 -11.63
N ALA A 8 -1.27 3.57 -12.80
CA ALA A 8 -2.19 2.65 -13.46
C ALA A 8 -1.54 1.31 -13.83
N ALA A 9 -0.27 1.32 -14.20
CA ALA A 9 0.50 0.11 -14.49
C ALA A 9 0.99 -0.62 -13.22
N GLY A 10 0.81 -0.03 -12.03
CA GLY A 10 1.17 -0.61 -10.75
C GLY A 10 0.25 -1.75 -10.31
N PHE A 11 0.63 -2.45 -9.24
CA PHE A 11 -0.09 -3.61 -8.71
C PHE A 11 -1.55 -3.30 -8.36
N LEU A 12 -1.81 -2.25 -7.58
CA LEU A 12 -3.16 -1.82 -7.22
C LEU A 12 -3.85 -1.10 -8.39
N GLY A 13 -3.10 -0.31 -9.17
CA GLY A 13 -3.66 0.49 -10.26
C GLY A 13 -4.33 -0.35 -11.34
N ARG A 14 -3.66 -1.44 -11.78
CA ARG A 14 -4.24 -2.37 -12.76
C ARG A 14 -5.55 -2.98 -12.28
N GLU A 15 -5.59 -3.42 -11.04
CA GLU A 15 -6.79 -4.03 -10.47
C GLU A 15 -7.90 -2.99 -10.27
N CYS A 16 -7.56 -1.77 -9.86
CA CYS A 16 -8.50 -0.67 -9.75
C CYS A 16 -9.14 -0.34 -11.11
N LEU A 17 -8.35 -0.21 -12.17
CA LEU A 17 -8.85 0.00 -13.53
C LEU A 17 -9.79 -1.13 -13.98
N ARG A 18 -9.39 -2.38 -13.75
CA ARG A 18 -10.20 -3.55 -14.09
C ARG A 18 -11.59 -3.49 -13.44
N GLN A 19 -11.63 -3.16 -12.15
CA GLN A 19 -12.90 -3.11 -11.41
C GLN A 19 -13.74 -1.88 -11.76
N LEU A 20 -13.14 -0.69 -11.94
CA LEU A 20 -13.87 0.49 -12.38
C LEU A 20 -14.53 0.27 -13.74
N ARG A 21 -13.83 -0.38 -14.68
CA ARG A 21 -14.39 -0.75 -15.99
C ARG A 21 -15.53 -1.76 -15.86
N ALA A 22 -15.39 -2.76 -14.97
CA ALA A 22 -16.44 -3.73 -14.70
C ALA A 22 -17.72 -3.10 -14.13
N GLU A 23 -17.60 -2.00 -13.39
CA GLU A 23 -18.73 -1.19 -12.90
C GLU A 23 -19.25 -0.18 -13.96
N GLY A 24 -18.79 -0.26 -15.20
CA GLY A 24 -19.28 0.57 -16.32
C GLY A 24 -18.73 2.01 -16.32
N LEU A 25 -17.68 2.32 -15.58
CA LEU A 25 -17.07 3.64 -15.63
C LEU A 25 -16.14 3.79 -16.83
N GLN A 26 -16.17 4.96 -17.45
CA GLN A 26 -15.11 5.35 -18.38
C GLN A 26 -13.83 5.59 -17.57
N THR A 27 -12.73 4.97 -17.96
CA THR A 27 -11.46 5.11 -17.26
C THR A 27 -10.41 5.74 -18.14
N VAL A 28 -9.60 6.60 -17.55
CA VAL A 28 -8.36 7.11 -18.13
C VAL A 28 -7.22 6.69 -17.21
N SER A 29 -6.16 6.18 -17.78
CA SER A 29 -4.99 5.70 -17.06
C SER A 29 -3.79 6.61 -17.29
N THR A 30 -3.00 6.85 -16.23
CA THR A 30 -1.70 7.52 -16.34
C THR A 30 -0.64 6.82 -15.49
N ASP A 31 0.55 6.69 -16.07
CA ASP A 31 1.71 6.13 -15.38
C ASP A 31 3.01 6.72 -15.94
N ARG A 32 4.07 6.68 -15.16
CA ARG A 32 5.41 7.06 -15.62
C ARG A 32 6.03 5.98 -16.52
N SER A 33 5.71 4.72 -16.25
CA SER A 33 6.21 3.54 -16.92
C SER A 33 5.09 2.53 -17.16
N GLY A 34 5.25 1.65 -18.15
CA GLY A 34 4.24 0.66 -18.49
C GLY A 34 3.15 1.21 -19.43
N GLU A 35 2.10 0.41 -19.64
CA GLU A 35 0.98 0.77 -20.51
C GLU A 35 0.01 1.71 -19.77
N ALA A 36 -0.23 2.86 -20.36
CA ALA A 36 -1.20 3.85 -19.89
C ALA A 36 -1.65 4.74 -21.06
N ASP A 37 -2.86 5.30 -20.97
CA ASP A 37 -3.40 6.22 -21.99
C ASP A 37 -2.58 7.53 -22.05
N PHE A 38 -2.10 7.98 -20.87
CA PHE A 38 -1.20 9.14 -20.73
C PHE A 38 0.07 8.68 -20.01
N ARG A 39 1.19 8.80 -20.69
CA ARG A 39 2.49 8.41 -20.13
C ARG A 39 3.35 9.63 -19.81
N GLY A 40 3.68 9.84 -18.54
CA GLY A 40 4.52 10.95 -18.10
C GLY A 40 4.71 11.00 -16.59
N ASP A 41 5.48 11.97 -16.15
CA ASP A 41 5.85 12.16 -14.76
C ASP A 41 4.97 13.21 -14.09
N LEU A 42 4.22 12.82 -13.07
CA LEU A 42 3.36 13.74 -12.30
C LEU A 42 4.15 14.82 -11.53
N ALA A 43 5.47 14.64 -11.36
CA ALA A 43 6.33 15.71 -10.82
C ALA A 43 6.55 16.84 -11.83
N ASP A 44 6.18 16.64 -13.10
CA ASP A 44 6.13 17.69 -14.13
C ASP A 44 4.75 18.37 -14.14
N PRO A 45 4.63 19.65 -13.77
CA PRO A 45 3.36 20.35 -13.80
C PRO A 45 2.77 20.52 -15.20
N GLY A 46 3.61 20.58 -16.24
CA GLY A 46 3.16 20.63 -17.64
C GLY A 46 2.47 19.34 -18.05
N PHE A 47 3.01 18.19 -17.65
CA PHE A 47 2.36 16.91 -17.86
C PHE A 47 1.02 16.83 -17.12
N CYS A 48 0.97 17.23 -15.86
CA CYS A 48 -0.30 17.25 -15.11
C CYS A 48 -1.35 18.13 -15.77
N ALA A 49 -0.97 19.30 -16.30
CA ALA A 49 -1.86 20.22 -17.00
C ALA A 49 -2.46 19.60 -18.28
N SER A 50 -1.76 18.69 -18.95
CA SER A 50 -2.23 18.00 -20.17
C SER A 50 -3.21 16.87 -19.92
N LEU A 51 -3.41 16.45 -18.64
CA LEU A 51 -4.34 15.38 -18.31
C LEU A 51 -5.80 15.81 -18.55
N PRO A 52 -6.66 14.91 -19.05
CA PRO A 52 -8.04 15.24 -19.36
C PRO A 52 -8.89 15.50 -18.13
N ASP A 53 -10.03 16.14 -18.31
CA ASP A 53 -11.02 16.30 -17.25
C ASP A 53 -11.57 14.94 -16.79
N ALA A 54 -11.86 14.83 -15.51
CA ALA A 54 -12.38 13.64 -14.88
C ALA A 54 -13.40 13.99 -13.79
N ASP A 55 -14.38 13.10 -13.58
CA ASP A 55 -15.36 13.21 -12.49
C ASP A 55 -14.79 12.66 -11.17
N ALA A 56 -13.80 11.78 -11.28
CA ALA A 56 -13.05 11.25 -10.13
C ALA A 56 -11.58 11.05 -10.50
N VAL A 57 -10.69 11.29 -9.54
CA VAL A 57 -9.25 11.05 -9.62
C VAL A 57 -8.87 10.05 -8.54
N VAL A 58 -8.42 8.87 -8.93
CA VAL A 58 -7.82 7.89 -8.01
C VAL A 58 -6.31 8.02 -8.09
N HIS A 59 -5.75 8.76 -7.15
CA HIS A 59 -4.31 9.01 -7.09
C HIS A 59 -3.59 7.89 -6.32
N ASN A 60 -3.19 6.86 -7.08
CA ASN A 60 -2.47 5.68 -6.60
C ASN A 60 -0.97 5.73 -6.93
N ALA A 61 -0.54 6.63 -7.83
CA ALA A 61 0.88 6.81 -8.13
C ALA A 61 1.66 7.21 -6.88
N GLY A 62 2.81 6.62 -6.71
CA GLY A 62 3.72 6.93 -5.62
C GLY A 62 4.86 5.92 -5.55
N VAL A 63 5.96 6.34 -4.96
CA VAL A 63 7.13 5.51 -4.72
C VAL A 63 7.22 5.11 -3.25
N GLN A 64 7.83 3.97 -2.99
CA GLN A 64 8.00 3.43 -1.64
C GLN A 64 9.43 2.91 -1.44
N TYR A 65 9.76 2.48 -0.23
CA TYR A 65 11.10 1.97 0.12
C TYR A 65 11.49 0.66 -0.61
N LEU A 66 10.57 0.02 -1.34
CA LEU A 66 10.83 -1.14 -2.22
C LEU A 66 10.84 -0.77 -3.71
N SER A 67 10.78 0.53 -4.05
CA SER A 67 10.83 0.98 -5.44
C SER A 67 12.16 0.61 -6.08
N PRO A 68 12.17 0.08 -7.32
CA PRO A 68 13.41 -0.40 -7.96
C PRO A 68 14.43 0.72 -8.21
N ASP A 69 13.94 1.93 -8.41
CA ASP A 69 14.72 3.14 -8.68
C ASP A 69 15.02 3.98 -7.42
N LEU A 70 14.82 3.38 -6.22
CA LEU A 70 15.12 4.07 -4.97
C LEU A 70 16.62 4.37 -4.87
N PRO A 71 17.02 5.65 -4.77
CA PRO A 71 18.43 6.01 -4.74
C PRO A 71 19.11 5.58 -3.44
N LEU A 72 20.41 5.33 -3.50
CA LEU A 72 21.23 5.02 -2.32
C LEU A 72 21.35 6.23 -1.38
N PHE A 73 21.39 7.43 -1.94
CA PHE A 73 21.47 8.70 -1.22
C PHE A 73 20.25 9.57 -1.55
N SER A 74 20.04 10.64 -0.77
CA SER A 74 18.99 11.64 -1.02
C SER A 74 17.56 11.05 -1.09
N ARG A 75 17.27 10.02 -0.30
CA ARG A 75 15.95 9.36 -0.29
C ARG A 75 14.81 10.31 0.05
N SER A 76 15.04 11.27 0.95
CA SER A 76 14.02 12.28 1.28
C SER A 76 13.64 13.11 0.06
N ALA A 77 14.62 13.58 -0.73
CA ALA A 77 14.36 14.32 -1.97
C ALA A 77 13.65 13.45 -3.02
N TYR A 78 13.98 12.17 -3.10
CA TYR A 78 13.31 11.23 -3.97
C TYR A 78 11.81 11.06 -3.62
N PHE A 79 11.51 10.88 -2.33
CA PHE A 79 10.14 10.80 -1.86
C PHE A 79 9.41 12.14 -1.99
N GLU A 80 10.08 13.24 -1.68
CA GLU A 80 9.53 14.60 -1.84
C GLU A 80 9.08 14.83 -3.28
N ARG A 81 9.95 14.58 -4.24
CA ARG A 81 9.65 14.78 -5.67
C ARG A 81 8.50 13.86 -6.14
N ASN A 82 8.61 12.56 -5.85
CA ASN A 82 7.72 11.57 -6.47
C ASN A 82 6.40 11.36 -5.71
N ASN A 83 6.31 11.72 -4.43
CA ASN A 83 5.09 11.62 -3.66
C ASN A 83 4.46 13.00 -3.43
N VAL A 84 5.22 13.99 -2.91
CA VAL A 84 4.64 15.26 -2.49
C VAL A 84 4.41 16.18 -3.69
N GLN A 85 5.46 16.49 -4.47
CA GLN A 85 5.33 17.38 -5.63
C GLN A 85 4.39 16.81 -6.69
N ALA A 86 4.49 15.50 -6.97
CA ALA A 86 3.59 14.82 -7.89
C ALA A 86 2.13 14.94 -7.46
N THR A 87 1.83 14.74 -6.17
CA THR A 87 0.48 14.92 -5.62
C THR A 87 0.04 16.38 -5.69
N ALA A 88 0.92 17.34 -5.33
CA ALA A 88 0.61 18.78 -5.37
C ALA A 88 0.26 19.24 -6.79
N ASN A 89 1.01 18.80 -7.80
CA ASN A 89 0.74 19.15 -9.20
C ASN A 89 -0.60 18.56 -9.68
N LEU A 90 -0.87 17.30 -9.35
CA LEU A 90 -2.13 16.65 -9.71
C LEU A 90 -3.32 17.30 -8.99
N ALA A 91 -3.20 17.57 -7.69
CA ALA A 91 -4.20 18.26 -6.90
C ALA A 91 -4.50 19.66 -7.47
N ARG A 92 -3.48 20.42 -7.85
CA ARG A 92 -3.62 21.73 -8.51
C ARG A 92 -4.38 21.62 -9.83
N ARG A 93 -4.07 20.60 -10.67
CA ARG A 93 -4.78 20.37 -11.96
C ARG A 93 -6.30 20.21 -11.77
N TYR A 94 -6.71 19.54 -10.71
CA TYR A 94 -8.12 19.27 -10.47
C TYR A 94 -8.77 20.20 -9.43
N SER A 95 -8.02 21.13 -8.84
CA SER A 95 -8.53 22.09 -7.85
C SER A 95 -9.66 22.93 -8.42
N GLY A 96 -10.77 23.02 -7.69
CA GLY A 96 -11.95 23.80 -8.09
C GLY A 96 -12.78 23.16 -9.22
N THR A 97 -12.40 21.98 -9.72
CA THR A 97 -13.24 21.19 -10.62
C THR A 97 -14.24 20.34 -9.81
N PRO A 98 -15.30 19.77 -10.43
CA PRO A 98 -16.22 18.88 -9.72
C PRO A 98 -15.63 17.49 -9.39
N ALA A 99 -14.38 17.25 -9.71
CA ALA A 99 -13.72 15.96 -9.53
C ALA A 99 -13.64 15.54 -8.07
N HIS A 100 -14.07 14.32 -7.75
CA HIS A 100 -13.83 13.68 -6.47
C HIS A 100 -12.38 13.18 -6.42
N PHE A 101 -11.58 13.65 -5.45
CA PHE A 101 -10.16 13.30 -5.36
C PHE A 101 -9.92 12.22 -4.29
N VAL A 102 -9.50 11.04 -4.72
CA VAL A 102 -9.22 9.89 -3.84
C VAL A 102 -7.72 9.64 -3.80
N TYR A 103 -7.11 9.89 -2.65
CA TYR A 103 -5.68 9.65 -2.43
C TYR A 103 -5.45 8.27 -1.78
N VAL A 104 -4.49 7.50 -2.32
CA VAL A 104 -4.08 6.22 -1.73
C VAL A 104 -2.88 6.44 -0.81
N GLY A 105 -3.12 6.35 0.49
CA GLY A 105 -2.12 6.47 1.54
C GLY A 105 -1.43 5.15 1.89
N THR A 106 -1.10 5.00 3.16
CA THR A 106 -0.53 3.78 3.76
C THR A 106 -0.79 3.78 5.25
N SER A 107 -0.97 2.61 5.85
CA SER A 107 -1.10 2.49 7.31
C SER A 107 0.12 3.00 8.08
N MET A 108 1.28 3.09 7.43
CA MET A 108 2.50 3.66 8.01
C MET A 108 2.42 5.18 8.26
N MET A 109 1.36 5.86 7.80
CA MET A 109 1.07 7.25 8.15
C MET A 109 0.60 7.39 9.60
N TYR A 110 -0.02 6.36 10.17
CA TYR A 110 -0.47 6.40 11.56
C TYR A 110 0.70 6.29 12.53
N ARG A 111 0.55 6.94 13.69
CA ARG A 111 1.47 6.75 14.81
C ARG A 111 1.47 5.27 15.19
N VAL A 112 2.66 4.69 15.29
CA VAL A 112 2.85 3.29 15.72
C VAL A 112 2.76 3.20 17.25
N GLY A 113 2.28 2.06 17.73
CA GLY A 113 2.15 1.78 19.17
C GLY A 113 0.70 1.73 19.68
N GLU A 114 -0.26 2.18 18.88
CA GLU A 114 -1.68 1.97 19.17
C GLU A 114 -2.06 0.50 18.98
N ALA A 115 -2.90 -0.03 19.85
CA ALA A 115 -3.39 -1.40 19.71
C ALA A 115 -4.18 -1.59 18.40
N ILE A 116 -5.00 -0.59 18.05
CA ILE A 116 -5.77 -0.55 16.81
C ILE A 116 -5.75 0.89 16.28
N SER A 117 -5.26 1.07 15.06
CA SER A 117 -5.30 2.37 14.38
C SER A 117 -6.65 2.62 13.73
N THR A 118 -7.26 3.74 14.05
CA THR A 118 -8.54 4.20 13.50
C THR A 118 -8.31 5.39 12.54
N PRO A 119 -9.30 5.81 11.76
CA PRO A 119 -9.22 7.07 11.00
C PRO A 119 -8.92 8.33 11.83
N ARG A 120 -9.08 8.24 13.16
CA ARG A 120 -8.78 9.33 14.11
C ARG A 120 -7.39 9.23 14.74
N THR A 121 -6.69 8.11 14.55
CA THR A 121 -5.33 7.95 15.06
C THR A 121 -4.43 9.02 14.45
N PRO A 122 -3.64 9.75 15.27
CA PRO A 122 -2.75 10.77 14.75
C PRO A 122 -1.78 10.25 13.71
N MET A 123 -1.59 11.01 12.63
CA MET A 123 -0.59 10.72 11.62
C MET A 123 0.76 11.24 12.09
N PHE A 124 1.79 10.40 11.99
CA PHE A 124 3.14 10.73 12.42
C PHE A 124 4.18 10.03 11.53
N GLY A 125 4.87 10.79 10.71
CA GLY A 125 5.90 10.27 9.80
C GLY A 125 7.13 9.79 10.57
N GLN A 126 7.31 8.49 10.65
CA GLN A 126 8.40 7.84 11.40
C GLN A 126 9.62 7.53 10.52
N GLY A 127 9.49 7.71 9.22
CA GLY A 127 10.55 7.59 8.22
C GLY A 127 10.25 8.48 7.03
N ALA A 128 11.19 8.58 6.10
CA ALA A 128 11.08 9.48 4.95
C ALA A 128 9.87 9.14 4.05
N TYR A 129 9.56 7.85 3.92
CA TYR A 129 8.40 7.40 3.13
C TYR A 129 7.09 7.82 3.79
N SER A 130 6.86 7.46 5.04
CA SER A 130 5.63 7.79 5.76
C SER A 130 5.43 9.31 5.87
N ALA A 131 6.49 10.06 6.15
CA ALA A 131 6.46 11.52 6.17
C ALA A 131 6.03 12.11 4.81
N SER A 132 6.57 11.58 3.70
CA SER A 132 6.18 12.03 2.36
C SER A 132 4.73 11.72 2.02
N LYS A 133 4.21 10.57 2.48
CA LYS A 133 2.80 10.20 2.26
C LYS A 133 1.84 11.10 3.05
N ILE A 134 2.24 11.52 4.25
CA ILE A 134 1.46 12.49 5.04
C ILE A 134 1.50 13.86 4.35
N ALA A 135 2.69 14.37 3.98
CA ALA A 135 2.81 15.64 3.28
C ALA A 135 2.02 15.67 1.96
N ALA A 136 2.03 14.56 1.20
CA ALA A 136 1.25 14.42 -0.02
C ALA A 136 -0.27 14.44 0.26
N TRP A 137 -0.73 13.79 1.34
CA TRP A 137 -2.13 13.87 1.76
C TRP A 137 -2.54 15.31 2.12
N GLU A 138 -1.65 16.07 2.81
CA GLU A 138 -1.91 17.49 3.09
C GLU A 138 -2.11 18.31 1.81
N GLN A 139 -1.35 18.03 0.74
CA GLN A 139 -1.56 18.66 -0.57
C GLN A 139 -2.92 18.27 -1.19
N ALA A 140 -3.26 16.97 -1.11
CA ALA A 140 -4.51 16.48 -1.69
C ALA A 140 -5.75 17.06 -0.97
N ARG A 141 -5.74 17.12 0.36
CA ARG A 141 -6.89 17.62 1.13
C ARG A 141 -7.03 19.15 1.19
N ALA A 142 -5.99 19.88 0.74
CA ALA A 142 -6.02 21.34 0.72
C ALA A 142 -6.86 21.92 -0.44
N ILE A 143 -7.19 21.13 -1.45
CA ILE A 143 -8.06 21.58 -2.55
C ILE A 143 -9.53 21.61 -2.11
N PRO A 144 -10.36 22.50 -2.70
CA PRO A 144 -11.77 22.64 -2.30
C PRO A 144 -12.68 21.48 -2.73
N ASN A 145 -12.13 20.48 -3.38
CA ASN A 145 -12.86 19.32 -3.90
C ASN A 145 -13.28 18.37 -2.76
N PRO A 146 -14.32 17.55 -2.94
CA PRO A 146 -14.53 16.39 -2.10
C PRO A 146 -13.31 15.47 -2.16
N THR A 147 -12.70 15.18 -1.01
CA THR A 147 -11.48 14.34 -0.94
C THR A 147 -11.67 13.14 -0.04
N ALA A 148 -11.08 12.03 -0.43
CA ALA A 148 -10.98 10.83 0.38
C ALA A 148 -9.54 10.33 0.47
N LEU A 149 -9.19 9.78 1.63
CA LEU A 149 -7.96 9.05 1.85
C LEU A 149 -8.29 7.57 2.07
N MET A 150 -7.85 6.69 1.18
CA MET A 150 -7.81 5.25 1.47
C MET A 150 -6.47 4.92 2.14
N VAL A 151 -6.53 4.31 3.32
CA VAL A 151 -5.36 3.89 4.09
C VAL A 151 -5.26 2.36 4.07
N PRO A 152 -4.53 1.77 3.11
CA PRO A 152 -4.32 0.33 3.11
C PRO A 152 -3.25 -0.07 4.14
N CYS A 153 -3.45 -1.24 4.75
CA CYS A 153 -2.38 -2.00 5.36
C CYS A 153 -1.47 -2.62 4.27
N ILE A 154 -0.78 -3.71 4.53
CA ILE A 154 0.05 -4.38 3.52
C ILE A 154 -0.85 -4.93 2.41
N ILE A 155 -0.80 -4.35 1.21
CA ILE A 155 -1.50 -4.87 0.05
C ILE A 155 -0.74 -6.09 -0.47
N ALA A 156 -1.39 -7.24 -0.55
CA ALA A 156 -0.81 -8.50 -1.00
C ALA A 156 -1.75 -9.23 -1.98
N GLY A 157 -1.22 -10.28 -2.61
CA GLY A 157 -1.93 -11.09 -3.58
C GLY A 157 -1.00 -11.61 -4.69
N PRO A 158 -1.52 -12.42 -5.62
CA PRO A 158 -0.76 -12.93 -6.76
C PRO A 158 -0.08 -11.80 -7.55
N GLY A 159 1.21 -11.97 -7.85
CA GLY A 159 2.01 -10.96 -8.57
C GLY A 159 2.77 -9.98 -7.68
N ARG A 160 2.64 -10.05 -6.35
CA ARG A 160 3.42 -9.22 -5.42
C ARG A 160 4.27 -10.08 -4.48
N GLY A 161 5.56 -10.19 -4.78
CA GLY A 161 6.50 -11.01 -3.98
C GLY A 161 6.79 -10.44 -2.60
N GLY A 162 7.17 -9.17 -2.51
CA GLY A 162 7.47 -8.48 -1.26
C GLY A 162 8.24 -9.35 -0.25
N LEU A 163 7.82 -9.34 1.01
CA LEU A 163 8.36 -10.19 2.09
C LEU A 163 7.96 -11.67 1.95
N PHE A 164 6.88 -11.98 1.23
CA PHE A 164 6.37 -13.35 1.10
C PHE A 164 7.27 -14.22 0.24
N GLY A 165 7.91 -13.67 -0.79
CA GLY A 165 8.78 -14.42 -1.70
C GLY A 165 9.98 -15.09 -1.00
N PRO A 166 10.80 -14.35 -0.24
CA PRO A 166 11.88 -14.94 0.55
C PRO A 166 11.39 -16.01 1.53
N PHE A 167 10.26 -15.78 2.22
CA PHE A 167 9.69 -16.76 3.15
C PHE A 167 9.23 -18.02 2.43
N ALA A 168 8.47 -17.89 1.36
CA ALA A 168 7.97 -19.02 0.59
C ALA A 168 9.13 -19.88 0.04
N ARG A 169 10.14 -19.25 -0.56
CA ARG A 169 11.33 -19.97 -1.06
C ARG A 169 12.12 -20.64 0.05
N SER A 170 12.33 -19.99 1.19
CA SER A 170 13.07 -20.56 2.32
C SER A 170 12.33 -21.76 2.93
N ILE A 171 11.03 -21.66 3.10
CA ILE A 171 10.18 -22.75 3.60
C ILE A 171 10.15 -23.91 2.61
N ALA A 172 9.93 -23.63 1.32
CA ALA A 172 9.89 -24.66 0.28
C ALA A 172 11.21 -25.45 0.17
N ARG A 173 12.37 -24.74 0.23
CA ARG A 173 13.68 -25.34 0.00
C ARG A 173 14.29 -25.97 1.24
N PHE A 174 14.08 -25.37 2.41
CA PHE A 174 14.81 -25.71 3.63
C PHE A 174 13.90 -26.08 4.82
N GLY A 175 12.56 -25.98 4.67
CA GLY A 175 11.64 -26.13 5.78
C GLY A 175 11.88 -25.10 6.91
N THR A 176 12.51 -23.98 6.61
CA THR A 176 12.99 -23.02 7.60
C THR A 176 12.60 -21.60 7.21
N VAL A 177 12.26 -20.79 8.20
CA VAL A 177 12.07 -19.35 8.04
C VAL A 177 12.87 -18.59 9.08
N VAL A 178 13.49 -17.49 8.66
CA VAL A 178 14.23 -16.57 9.54
C VAL A 178 13.53 -15.23 9.54
N PHE A 179 13.23 -14.67 10.71
CA PHE A 179 12.66 -13.34 10.82
C PHE A 179 13.16 -12.61 12.07
N PRO A 180 13.24 -11.27 12.00
CA PRO A 180 13.62 -10.45 13.16
C PRO A 180 12.50 -10.39 14.20
N GLY A 181 12.88 -10.40 15.47
CA GLY A 181 11.95 -10.29 16.59
C GLY A 181 11.17 -11.59 16.86
N GLU A 182 10.14 -11.48 17.69
CA GLU A 182 9.32 -12.62 18.14
C GLU A 182 8.35 -13.10 17.03
N GLY A 183 8.03 -12.25 16.06
CA GLY A 183 7.07 -12.57 15.00
C GLY A 183 5.64 -12.82 15.49
N SER A 184 5.30 -12.38 16.72
CA SER A 184 4.02 -12.61 17.38
C SER A 184 3.02 -11.45 17.21
N ARG A 185 3.49 -10.27 16.78
CA ARG A 185 2.66 -9.08 16.69
C ARG A 185 1.69 -9.19 15.52
N PRO A 186 0.37 -8.96 15.77
CA PRO A 186 -0.63 -9.03 14.72
C PRO A 186 -0.46 -7.89 13.71
N THR A 187 -0.64 -8.20 12.46
CA THR A 187 -0.56 -7.24 11.36
C THR A 187 -1.63 -7.57 10.33
N HIS A 188 -2.37 -6.56 9.89
CA HIS A 188 -3.32 -6.71 8.82
C HIS A 188 -2.66 -6.75 7.45
N LEU A 189 -3.24 -7.55 6.59
CA LEU A 189 -3.09 -7.51 5.14
C LEU A 189 -4.41 -7.08 4.51
N VAL A 190 -4.36 -6.70 3.25
CA VAL A 190 -5.53 -6.56 2.40
C VAL A 190 -5.23 -7.16 1.02
N HIS A 191 -6.14 -7.95 0.48
CA HIS A 191 -6.00 -8.46 -0.88
C HIS A 191 -6.12 -7.31 -1.88
N VAL A 192 -5.34 -7.36 -2.96
CA VAL A 192 -5.37 -6.30 -3.99
C VAL A 192 -6.77 -6.08 -4.57
N GLU A 193 -7.54 -7.16 -4.75
CA GLU A 193 -8.93 -7.06 -5.23
C GLU A 193 -9.84 -6.35 -4.22
N ASP A 194 -9.67 -6.62 -2.93
CA ASP A 194 -10.47 -5.98 -1.89
C ASP A 194 -10.09 -4.51 -1.71
N ALA A 195 -8.78 -4.18 -1.82
CA ALA A 195 -8.30 -2.80 -1.80
C ALA A 195 -8.86 -2.01 -2.99
N ALA A 196 -8.85 -2.59 -4.20
CA ALA A 196 -9.44 -1.99 -5.38
C ALA A 196 -10.97 -1.83 -5.25
N ALA A 197 -11.67 -2.84 -4.69
CA ALA A 197 -13.09 -2.77 -4.44
C ALA A 197 -13.47 -1.63 -3.47
N LEU A 198 -12.62 -1.33 -2.48
CA LEU A 198 -12.84 -0.18 -1.61
C LEU A 198 -12.68 1.13 -2.39
N LEU A 199 -11.66 1.28 -3.24
CA LEU A 199 -11.50 2.45 -4.10
C LEU A 199 -12.72 2.67 -5.00
N VAL A 200 -13.20 1.62 -5.64
CA VAL A 200 -14.43 1.66 -6.46
C VAL A 200 -15.62 2.13 -5.63
N ARG A 201 -15.77 1.62 -4.41
CA ARG A 201 -16.86 2.00 -3.53
C ARG A 201 -16.77 3.47 -3.08
N ILE A 202 -15.57 3.96 -2.74
CA ILE A 202 -15.31 5.36 -2.40
C ILE A 202 -15.70 6.27 -3.58
N VAL A 203 -15.26 5.93 -4.79
CA VAL A 203 -15.57 6.67 -6.02
C VAL A 203 -17.07 6.66 -6.32
N ALA A 204 -17.72 5.50 -6.28
CA ALA A 204 -19.15 5.35 -6.60
C ALA A 204 -20.04 6.11 -5.61
N ARG A 205 -19.64 6.20 -4.35
CA ARG A 205 -20.38 6.93 -3.29
C ARG A 205 -19.97 8.39 -3.18
N LYS A 206 -18.94 8.83 -3.92
CA LYS A 206 -18.33 10.17 -3.74
C LYS A 206 -18.02 10.44 -2.25
N ALA A 207 -17.56 9.40 -1.55
CA ALA A 207 -17.39 9.46 -0.10
C ALA A 207 -16.16 10.30 0.25
N ALA A 208 -16.33 11.25 1.18
CA ALA A 208 -15.23 12.06 1.73
C ALA A 208 -14.81 11.52 3.10
N GLY A 209 -13.53 11.66 3.44
CA GLY A 209 -12.99 11.21 4.73
C GLY A 209 -11.87 10.19 4.61
N ILE A 210 -11.59 9.47 5.70
CA ILE A 210 -10.50 8.50 5.79
C ILE A 210 -11.07 7.08 5.92
N PHE A 211 -10.62 6.17 5.04
CA PHE A 211 -11.13 4.81 4.94
C PHE A 211 -9.98 3.80 5.03
N ASN A 212 -9.94 3.04 6.12
CA ASN A 212 -8.94 2.00 6.31
C ASN A 212 -9.28 0.75 5.49
N ALA A 213 -8.30 0.23 4.76
CA ALA A 213 -8.43 -1.01 3.99
C ALA A 213 -7.64 -2.13 4.68
N ALA A 214 -8.35 -3.02 5.36
CA ALA A 214 -7.78 -4.15 6.08
C ALA A 214 -8.73 -5.36 6.00
N SER A 215 -8.20 -6.51 5.64
CA SER A 215 -8.96 -7.77 5.65
C SER A 215 -9.19 -8.25 7.08
N PRO A 216 -10.26 -9.01 7.35
CA PRO A 216 -10.53 -9.50 8.70
C PRO A 216 -9.41 -10.44 9.21
N GLU A 217 -9.37 -10.65 10.53
CA GLU A 217 -8.50 -11.60 11.22
C GLU A 217 -7.00 -11.29 11.02
N PRO A 218 -6.47 -10.23 11.68
CA PRO A 218 -5.04 -9.92 11.59
C PRO A 218 -4.19 -11.08 12.09
N ILE A 219 -3.11 -11.38 11.39
CA ILE A 219 -2.21 -12.48 11.71
C ILE A 219 -0.77 -12.02 11.90
N SER A 220 -0.02 -12.72 12.72
CA SER A 220 1.38 -12.45 12.96
C SER A 220 2.28 -13.01 11.84
N ILE A 221 3.53 -12.53 11.79
CA ILE A 221 4.53 -13.09 10.86
C ILE A 221 4.77 -14.58 11.11
N GLY A 222 4.69 -15.03 12.37
CA GLY A 222 4.75 -16.44 12.71
C GLY A 222 3.62 -17.25 12.07
N GLN A 223 2.40 -16.71 12.06
CA GLN A 223 1.26 -17.32 11.40
C GLN A 223 1.34 -17.23 9.86
N TRP A 224 2.04 -16.22 9.31
CA TRP A 224 2.33 -16.24 7.86
C TRP A 224 3.17 -17.45 7.49
N ALA A 225 4.22 -17.75 8.28
CA ALA A 225 5.05 -18.92 8.02
C ALA A 225 4.27 -20.24 8.09
N GLU A 226 3.34 -20.33 9.04
CA GLU A 226 2.43 -21.48 9.15
C GLU A 226 1.52 -21.61 7.93
N ALA A 227 0.85 -20.53 7.54
CA ALA A 227 -0.04 -20.51 6.39
C ALA A 227 0.70 -20.84 5.07
N ILE A 228 1.95 -20.37 4.91
CA ILE A 228 2.79 -20.73 3.77
C ILE A 228 3.16 -22.22 3.82
N ALA A 229 3.55 -22.74 4.99
CA ALA A 229 3.93 -24.14 5.14
C ALA A 229 2.77 -25.10 4.83
N GLU A 230 1.59 -24.80 5.35
CA GLU A 230 0.37 -25.56 5.05
C GLU A 230 0.09 -25.59 3.54
N GLU A 231 0.20 -24.44 2.86
CA GLU A 231 0.01 -24.34 1.42
C GLU A 231 1.01 -25.17 0.62
N LEU A 232 2.26 -25.28 1.14
CA LEU A 232 3.35 -26.03 0.51
C LEU A 232 3.40 -27.50 0.92
N GLY A 233 2.51 -27.98 1.78
CA GLY A 233 2.54 -29.33 2.33
C GLY A 233 3.75 -29.60 3.25
N VAL A 234 4.40 -28.56 3.78
CA VAL A 234 5.53 -28.69 4.70
C VAL A 234 5.03 -28.92 6.11
N ARG A 235 5.20 -30.16 6.62
CA ARG A 235 4.64 -30.57 7.93
C ARG A 235 5.17 -29.80 9.13
N ARG A 236 6.43 -29.36 9.10
CA ARG A 236 7.07 -28.60 10.18
C ARG A 236 7.97 -27.52 9.62
N VAL A 237 7.78 -26.30 10.09
CA VAL A 237 8.67 -25.16 9.78
C VAL A 237 9.53 -24.86 10.99
N ARG A 238 10.85 -24.88 10.79
CA ARG A 238 11.81 -24.40 11.77
C ARG A 238 11.84 -22.88 11.74
N ARG A 239 11.45 -22.24 12.85
CA ARG A 239 11.46 -20.78 13.02
C ARG A 239 12.73 -20.35 13.71
N ILE A 240 13.55 -19.57 13.03
CA ILE A 240 14.75 -18.97 13.59
C ILE A 240 14.45 -17.49 13.84
N ARG A 241 14.48 -17.09 15.10
CA ARG A 241 14.24 -15.71 15.53
C ARG A 241 15.58 -15.01 15.69
N LEU A 242 15.75 -13.89 15.01
CA LEU A 242 16.91 -13.03 15.20
C LEU A 242 16.57 -11.96 16.24
N PRO A 243 17.44 -11.68 17.21
CA PRO A 243 17.25 -10.55 18.11
C PRO A 243 17.04 -9.27 17.30
N LEU A 244 16.05 -8.43 17.70
CA LEU A 244 15.70 -7.24 16.93
C LEU A 244 16.79 -6.16 17.02
N ALA A 245 17.44 -6.02 18.16
CA ALA A 245 18.43 -4.97 18.41
C ALA A 245 19.63 -4.98 17.41
N PRO A 246 20.30 -6.12 17.11
CA PRO A 246 21.32 -6.16 16.06
C PRO A 246 20.79 -5.78 14.67
N VAL A 247 19.56 -6.17 14.34
CA VAL A 247 18.93 -5.84 13.05
C VAL A 247 18.65 -4.33 12.95
N GLU A 248 18.17 -3.73 14.02
CA GLU A 248 17.95 -2.28 14.12
C GLU A 248 19.26 -1.51 14.03
N TRP A 249 20.30 -1.98 14.71
CA TRP A 249 21.63 -1.37 14.63
C TRP A 249 22.19 -1.41 13.20
N LEU A 250 22.12 -2.57 12.52
CA LEU A 250 22.53 -2.70 11.12
C LEU A 250 21.70 -1.84 10.18
N ALA A 251 20.41 -1.75 10.40
CA ALA A 251 19.55 -0.87 9.62
C ALA A 251 19.93 0.59 9.80
N ALA A 252 20.13 1.04 11.05
CA ALA A 252 20.56 2.42 11.35
C ALA A 252 21.97 2.71 10.79
N ALA A 253 22.93 1.82 10.97
CA ALA A 253 24.28 1.94 10.44
C ALA A 253 24.31 1.99 8.91
N SER A 254 23.38 1.31 8.23
CA SER A 254 23.19 1.40 6.78
C SER A 254 22.42 2.66 6.33
N GLY A 255 22.01 3.55 7.24
CA GLY A 255 21.10 4.66 6.95
C GLY A 255 19.74 4.17 6.47
N TYR A 256 19.23 3.09 7.06
CA TYR A 256 17.96 2.43 6.72
C TYR A 256 17.86 1.94 5.26
N ARG A 257 19.01 1.59 4.66
CA ARG A 257 19.05 1.08 3.29
C ARG A 257 18.67 -0.39 3.18
N LEU A 258 19.09 -1.19 4.16
CA LEU A 258 18.81 -2.62 4.22
C LEU A 258 17.35 -2.89 4.66
N LEU A 259 16.86 -2.10 5.59
CA LEU A 259 15.51 -2.21 6.13
C LEU A 259 15.04 -0.82 6.52
N ALA A 260 13.89 -0.38 6.01
CA ALA A 260 13.35 0.93 6.31
C ALA A 260 12.90 1.05 7.78
N ALA A 261 12.94 2.25 8.33
CA ALA A 261 12.49 2.51 9.71
C ALA A 261 11.05 2.03 9.92
N GLU A 262 10.18 2.28 8.97
CA GLU A 262 8.77 1.85 8.99
C GLU A 262 8.63 0.32 9.05
N GLN A 263 9.51 -0.43 8.36
CA GLN A 263 9.50 -1.89 8.40
C GLN A 263 9.92 -2.43 9.76
N LEU A 264 10.92 -1.81 10.39
CA LEU A 264 11.34 -2.16 11.76
C LEU A 264 10.23 -1.93 12.76
N LEU A 265 9.54 -0.81 12.66
CA LEU A 265 8.42 -0.49 13.53
C LEU A 265 7.26 -1.49 13.37
N LEU A 266 6.97 -1.88 12.13
CA LEU A 266 5.99 -2.92 11.85
C LEU A 266 6.36 -4.27 12.48
N LEU A 267 7.64 -4.66 12.41
CA LEU A 267 8.13 -5.88 13.04
C LEU A 267 8.03 -5.83 14.58
N ARG A 268 8.30 -4.66 15.17
CA ARG A 268 8.30 -4.47 16.63
C ARG A 268 6.90 -4.39 17.22
N HIS A 269 5.98 -3.70 16.54
CA HIS A 269 4.66 -3.34 17.10
C HIS A 269 3.49 -4.05 16.40
N GLY A 270 3.68 -4.53 15.17
CA GLY A 270 2.57 -4.94 14.32
C GLY A 270 1.78 -3.73 13.84
N GLN A 271 0.66 -3.98 13.17
CA GLN A 271 -0.29 -2.92 12.81
C GLN A 271 -1.68 -3.47 12.52
N VAL A 272 -2.63 -3.10 13.36
CA VAL A 272 -4.04 -3.48 13.23
C VAL A 272 -4.85 -2.22 12.92
N LEU A 273 -5.71 -2.27 11.91
CA LEU A 273 -6.55 -1.16 11.49
C LEU A 273 -8.02 -1.44 11.81
N ASP A 274 -8.75 -0.42 12.26
CA ASP A 274 -10.22 -0.45 12.30
C ASP A 274 -10.77 -0.05 10.93
N ALA A 275 -11.50 -0.95 10.29
CA ALA A 275 -12.10 -0.75 8.97
C ALA A 275 -13.61 -0.44 9.04
N LYS A 276 -14.17 -0.11 10.20
CA LYS A 276 -15.61 0.13 10.39
C LYS A 276 -16.21 1.11 9.41
N ASP A 277 -15.53 2.25 9.18
CA ASP A 277 -16.01 3.28 8.27
C ASP A 277 -16.03 2.78 6.82
N SER A 278 -15.07 1.94 6.44
CA SER A 278 -15.05 1.29 5.13
C SER A 278 -16.18 0.27 4.98
N LEU A 279 -16.44 -0.52 6.00
CA LEU A 279 -17.57 -1.47 6.03
C LEU A 279 -18.91 -0.74 5.97
N ALA A 280 -19.05 0.42 6.61
CA ALA A 280 -20.24 1.26 6.57
C ALA A 280 -20.54 1.80 5.17
N LEU A 281 -19.54 1.98 4.29
CA LEU A 281 -19.74 2.28 2.88
C LEU A 281 -20.33 1.11 2.07
N GLY A 282 -20.51 -0.07 2.70
CA GLY A 282 -20.91 -1.30 2.03
C GLY A 282 -19.75 -2.06 1.40
N TRP A 283 -18.51 -1.73 1.75
CA TRP A 283 -17.35 -2.54 1.37
C TRP A 283 -17.37 -3.87 2.14
N LYS A 284 -17.07 -4.95 1.46
CA LYS A 284 -17.05 -6.31 2.04
C LYS A 284 -15.79 -7.01 1.55
N PRO A 285 -14.71 -7.04 2.36
CA PRO A 285 -13.52 -7.79 2.01
C PRO A 285 -13.83 -9.28 1.94
N ARG A 286 -13.36 -9.94 0.88
CA ARG A 286 -13.64 -11.34 0.59
C ARG A 286 -12.56 -12.29 1.09
N TRP A 287 -11.37 -11.75 1.34
CA TRP A 287 -10.20 -12.52 1.69
C TRP A 287 -9.84 -12.34 3.17
N THR A 288 -9.61 -13.44 3.90
CA THR A 288 -8.96 -13.39 5.22
C THR A 288 -7.45 -13.24 5.05
N ASN A 289 -6.76 -12.77 6.10
CA ASN A 289 -5.31 -12.61 6.06
C ASN A 289 -4.57 -13.92 5.75
N ALA A 290 -5.02 -15.05 6.32
CA ALA A 290 -4.45 -16.37 6.04
C ALA A 290 -4.63 -16.79 4.57
N GLN A 291 -5.81 -16.56 3.98
CA GLN A 291 -6.06 -16.84 2.57
C GLN A 291 -5.18 -15.99 1.64
N ILE A 292 -4.97 -14.72 1.98
CA ILE A 292 -4.08 -13.82 1.24
C ILE A 292 -2.64 -14.35 1.21
N VAL A 293 -2.13 -14.78 2.36
CA VAL A 293 -0.77 -15.34 2.48
C VAL A 293 -0.64 -16.60 1.63
N ARG A 294 -1.57 -17.53 1.74
CA ARG A 294 -1.57 -18.78 0.95
C ARG A 294 -1.62 -18.51 -0.55
N ALA A 295 -2.56 -17.68 -1.01
CA ALA A 295 -2.71 -17.34 -2.43
C ALA A 295 -1.45 -16.66 -2.99
N THR A 296 -0.83 -15.75 -2.22
CA THR A 296 0.41 -15.08 -2.59
C THR A 296 1.57 -16.07 -2.69
N ALA A 297 1.72 -16.97 -1.71
CA ALA A 297 2.78 -17.98 -1.69
C ALA A 297 2.65 -18.95 -2.88
N ARG A 298 1.45 -19.46 -3.15
CA ARG A 298 1.16 -20.33 -4.30
C ARG A 298 1.59 -19.69 -5.62
N ALA A 299 1.18 -18.44 -5.85
CA ALA A 299 1.48 -17.74 -7.10
C ALA A 299 2.98 -17.46 -7.28
N LEU A 300 3.73 -17.25 -6.19
CA LEU A 300 5.16 -17.01 -6.23
C LEU A 300 5.97 -18.26 -6.60
N LEU A 301 5.48 -19.44 -6.21
CA LEU A 301 6.15 -20.71 -6.51
C LEU A 301 5.77 -21.27 -7.89
N ALA A 302 4.56 -20.95 -8.38
CA ALA A 302 4.16 -21.32 -9.73
C ALA A 302 4.96 -20.57 -10.82
N ASN A 303 5.59 -19.43 -10.48
CA ASN A 303 6.39 -18.59 -11.38
C ASN A 303 7.91 -18.69 -11.12
N ALA A 304 8.35 -19.59 -10.24
CA ALA A 304 9.77 -19.83 -9.91
C ALA A 304 10.31 -21.11 -10.55
#